data_be6db9ba25f3ba128c75587e01e4298e
#
_entry.id   be6db9ba25f3ba128c75587e01e4298e
#
_cell.length_a   1.000
_cell.length_b   1.000
_cell.length_c   1.000
_cell.angle_alpha   90.00
_cell.angle_beta   90.00
_cell.angle_gamma   90.00
#
_symmetry.space_group_name_H-M   'P 1'
#
loop_
_entity.id
_entity.type
_entity.pdbx_description
1 polymer ?
#
loop_
_entity_poly.entity_id
_entity_poly.type
_entity_poly.pdbx_seq_one_letter_code
_entity_poly.pdbx_strand_id
1 'polypeptide(L)'
;SFVFAPPQQAVVPVQDETYSYFPIRRVFGIARNYAEPGAATKDTPFYFMKDCYTVVPVADGECARIPMPPQSQVLKHEIELVACLGKGGRNLTLEQAAEAVWGWCVGIDFTLGDQKLPSGATDFARAKSFERAAPVSHV
;
A
#
# COMPACT_ATOMS: atom_id res chain seq x y z
N SER A 1 -30.73 -11.06 -1.47
CA SER A 1 -30.54 -9.82 -2.26
C SER A 1 -29.73 -8.81 -1.45
N PHE A 2 -28.90 -8.01 -2.12
CA PHE A 2 -28.15 -6.93 -1.49
C PHE A 2 -29.04 -5.68 -1.35
N VAL A 3 -28.78 -4.87 -0.32
CA VAL A 3 -29.47 -3.57 -0.13
C VAL A 3 -29.10 -2.60 -1.28
N PHE A 4 -27.83 -2.67 -1.73
CA PHE A 4 -27.29 -1.98 -2.91
C PHE A 4 -26.24 -2.88 -3.57
N ALA A 5 -25.89 -2.59 -4.82
CA ALA A 5 -24.90 -3.38 -5.54
C ALA A 5 -23.56 -3.42 -4.78
N PRO A 6 -22.89 -4.59 -4.68
CA PRO A 6 -21.56 -4.66 -4.09
C PRO A 6 -20.58 -3.76 -4.85
N PRO A 7 -19.60 -3.18 -4.17
CA PRO A 7 -18.56 -2.42 -4.85
C PRO A 7 -17.77 -3.33 -5.80
N GLN A 8 -17.21 -2.73 -6.84
CA GLN A 8 -16.33 -3.47 -7.75
C GLN A 8 -15.07 -3.92 -7.02
N GLN A 9 -14.53 -5.09 -7.43
CA GLN A 9 -13.25 -5.57 -6.92
C GLN A 9 -12.14 -4.56 -7.23
N ALA A 10 -11.39 -4.16 -6.21
CA ALA A 10 -10.17 -3.39 -6.41
C ALA A 10 -9.12 -4.27 -7.12
N VAL A 11 -8.49 -3.74 -8.16
CA VAL A 11 -7.52 -4.47 -8.98
C VAL A 11 -6.34 -3.59 -9.37
N VAL A 12 -5.20 -4.22 -9.68
CA VAL A 12 -4.06 -3.58 -10.36
C VAL A 12 -3.86 -4.29 -11.70
N PRO A 13 -3.69 -3.58 -12.80
CA PRO A 13 -3.32 -4.18 -14.08
C PRO A 13 -1.97 -4.89 -13.98
N VAL A 14 -1.80 -5.97 -14.70
CA VAL A 14 -0.55 -6.73 -14.76
C VAL A 14 0.05 -6.66 -16.16
N GLN A 15 1.39 -6.68 -16.22
CA GLN A 15 2.15 -6.78 -17.48
C GLN A 15 2.45 -8.25 -17.76
N ASP A 16 1.40 -9.01 -18.03
CA ASP A 16 1.46 -10.44 -18.27
C ASP A 16 0.59 -10.82 -19.47
N GLU A 17 1.01 -11.80 -20.27
CA GLU A 17 0.25 -12.24 -21.46
C GLU A 17 -0.96 -13.09 -21.10
N THR A 18 -0.99 -13.68 -19.92
CA THR A 18 -2.03 -14.61 -19.47
C THR A 18 -3.10 -13.90 -18.63
N TYR A 19 -2.68 -12.97 -17.78
CA TYR A 19 -3.56 -12.31 -16.83
C TYR A 19 -3.63 -10.80 -17.11
N SER A 20 -4.81 -10.21 -16.93
CA SER A 20 -5.01 -8.77 -17.13
C SER A 20 -4.97 -7.98 -15.81
N TYR A 21 -5.36 -8.63 -14.70
CA TYR A 21 -5.54 -7.94 -13.42
C TYR A 21 -5.13 -8.79 -12.22
N PHE A 22 -4.46 -8.15 -11.27
CA PHE A 22 -4.21 -8.70 -9.93
C PHE A 22 -5.30 -8.19 -8.96
N PRO A 23 -6.10 -9.07 -8.33
CA PRO A 23 -7.16 -8.66 -7.41
C PRO A 23 -6.60 -8.28 -6.05
N ILE A 24 -7.01 -7.13 -5.51
CA ILE A 24 -6.57 -6.65 -4.20
C ILE A 24 -7.63 -7.01 -3.15
N ARG A 25 -7.20 -7.54 -2.03
CA ARG A 25 -8.06 -7.74 -0.85
C ARG A 25 -7.65 -6.88 0.31
N ARG A 26 -6.37 -6.87 0.66
CA ARG A 26 -5.79 -6.13 1.77
C ARG A 26 -4.48 -5.50 1.33
N VAL A 27 -4.19 -4.33 1.88
CA VAL A 27 -2.94 -3.62 1.66
C VAL A 27 -2.29 -3.40 3.02
N PHE A 28 -1.05 -3.89 3.17
CA PHE A 28 -0.24 -3.68 4.36
C PHE A 28 0.99 -2.84 4.00
N GLY A 29 1.26 -1.82 4.79
CA GLY A 29 2.53 -1.11 4.76
C GLY A 29 3.44 -1.63 5.87
N ILE A 30 4.75 -1.69 5.61
CA ILE A 30 5.75 -2.11 6.58
C ILE A 30 6.58 -0.89 6.98
N ALA A 31 6.28 -0.33 8.14
CA ALA A 31 7.00 0.82 8.66
C ALA A 31 8.37 0.43 9.22
N ARG A 32 9.34 1.33 9.10
CA ARG A 32 10.72 1.18 9.61
C ARG A 32 11.45 -0.05 9.06
N ASN A 33 11.11 -0.45 7.84
CA ASN A 33 11.75 -1.60 7.22
C ASN A 33 13.14 -1.28 6.64
N TYR A 34 13.46 -0.02 6.45
CA TYR A 34 14.77 0.46 6.01
C TYR A 34 15.52 1.09 7.19
N ALA A 35 16.84 0.92 7.22
CA ALA A 35 17.69 1.63 8.17
C ALA A 35 17.77 3.12 7.79
N GLU A 36 17.84 3.99 8.78
CA GLU A 36 18.15 5.39 8.54
C GLU A 36 19.56 5.52 7.92
N PRO A 37 19.79 6.48 7.00
CA PRO A 37 21.09 6.70 6.42
C PRO A 37 22.20 6.86 7.48
N GLY A 38 23.22 6.00 7.43
CA GLY A 38 24.33 6.00 8.39
C GLY A 38 24.06 5.28 9.72
N ALA A 39 22.88 4.72 9.93
CA ALA A 39 22.59 3.94 11.14
C ALA A 39 23.25 2.56 11.08
N ALA A 40 23.85 2.12 12.19
CA ALA A 40 24.46 0.78 12.30
C ALA A 40 23.40 -0.34 12.39
N THR A 41 22.21 -0.03 12.85
CA THR A 41 21.07 -0.97 12.98
C THR A 41 19.80 -0.29 12.54
N LYS A 42 18.79 -1.07 12.15
CA LYS A 42 17.45 -0.58 11.90
C LYS A 42 16.52 -0.89 13.08
N ASP A 43 15.49 -0.09 13.24
CA ASP A 43 14.40 -0.37 14.17
C ASP A 43 13.67 -1.67 13.85
N THR A 44 12.95 -2.22 14.80
CA THR A 44 12.04 -3.34 14.55
C THR A 44 10.90 -2.88 13.63
N PRO A 45 10.71 -3.50 12.46
CA PRO A 45 9.61 -3.18 11.57
C PRO A 45 8.27 -3.49 12.23
N PHE A 46 7.27 -2.70 11.91
CA PHE A 46 5.88 -2.97 12.24
C PHE A 46 5.00 -2.73 11.01
N TYR A 47 3.78 -3.27 11.03
CA TYR A 47 2.87 -3.11 9.91
C TYR A 47 1.64 -2.27 10.30
N PHE A 48 1.06 -1.64 9.30
CA PHE A 48 -0.21 -0.95 9.34
C PHE A 48 -1.02 -1.33 8.10
N MET A 49 -2.29 -0.95 8.08
CA MET A 49 -3.14 -1.22 6.92
C MET A 49 -3.45 0.07 6.16
N LYS A 50 -3.57 -0.07 4.84
CA LYS A 50 -4.23 0.88 3.95
C LYS A 50 -5.49 0.19 3.41
N ASP A 51 -6.54 0.96 3.19
CA ASP A 51 -7.74 0.43 2.54
C ASP A 51 -7.44 0.03 1.08
N CYS A 52 -7.98 -1.08 0.61
CA CYS A 52 -7.71 -1.55 -0.76
C CYS A 52 -8.24 -0.59 -1.84
N TYR A 53 -9.24 0.22 -1.52
CA TYR A 53 -9.77 1.25 -2.43
C TYR A 53 -8.94 2.54 -2.45
N THR A 54 -7.89 2.65 -1.64
CA THR A 54 -6.90 3.74 -1.75
C THR A 54 -5.92 3.54 -2.89
N VAL A 55 -5.86 2.33 -3.46
CA VAL A 55 -4.93 1.98 -4.54
C VAL A 55 -5.36 2.65 -5.84
N VAL A 56 -4.40 3.31 -6.48
CA VAL A 56 -4.57 3.97 -7.78
C VAL A 56 -3.55 3.39 -8.75
N PRO A 57 -3.97 2.51 -9.67
CA PRO A 57 -3.06 2.04 -10.72
C PRO A 57 -2.66 3.18 -11.65
N VAL A 58 -1.38 3.26 -11.98
CA VAL A 58 -0.80 4.26 -12.90
C VAL A 58 0.03 3.52 -13.95
N ALA A 59 -0.37 3.62 -15.21
CA ALA A 59 0.36 3.00 -16.30
C ALA A 59 1.66 3.74 -16.63
N ASP A 60 2.58 3.06 -17.29
CA ASP A 60 3.83 3.66 -17.74
C ASP A 60 3.56 4.86 -18.67
N GLY A 61 4.23 5.95 -18.38
CA GLY A 61 4.05 7.22 -19.12
C GLY A 61 2.81 8.02 -18.73
N GLU A 62 1.97 7.51 -17.85
CA GLU A 62 0.80 8.22 -17.32
C GLU A 62 1.14 9.01 -16.04
N CYS A 63 0.28 9.97 -15.73
CA CYS A 63 0.38 10.78 -14.51
C CYS A 63 -0.95 10.78 -13.79
N ALA A 64 -0.98 10.20 -12.58
CA ALA A 64 -2.15 10.27 -11.72
C ALA A 64 -2.14 11.57 -10.91
N ARG A 65 -3.31 12.19 -10.78
CA ARG A 65 -3.52 13.33 -9.88
C ARG A 65 -4.11 12.84 -8.57
N ILE A 66 -3.40 13.14 -7.48
CA ILE A 66 -3.85 12.83 -6.12
C ILE A 66 -4.22 14.16 -5.46
N PRO A 67 -5.50 14.40 -5.18
CA PRO A 67 -5.91 15.61 -4.49
C PRO A 67 -5.30 15.69 -3.09
N MET A 68 -4.82 16.86 -2.70
CA MET A 68 -4.38 17.10 -1.32
C MET A 68 -5.59 17.03 -0.38
N PRO A 69 -5.61 16.14 0.62
CA PRO A 69 -6.70 16.07 1.57
C PRO A 69 -6.87 17.39 2.35
N PRO A 70 -8.08 17.96 2.40
CA PRO A 70 -8.28 19.29 2.99
C PRO A 70 -8.01 19.35 4.50
N GLN A 71 -8.02 18.20 5.19
CA GLN A 71 -7.76 18.10 6.62
C GLN A 71 -6.26 18.05 6.99
N SER A 72 -5.35 18.15 6.02
CA SER A 72 -3.92 18.05 6.25
C SER A 72 -3.17 19.18 5.55
N GLN A 73 -2.05 19.59 6.16
CA GLN A 73 -1.08 20.52 5.58
C GLN A 73 0.25 19.83 5.26
N VAL A 74 0.41 18.56 5.63
CA VAL A 74 1.68 17.82 5.50
C VAL A 74 1.45 16.50 4.78
N LEU A 75 1.69 16.49 3.47
CA LEU A 75 1.71 15.29 2.65
C LEU A 75 3.16 14.83 2.45
N LYS A 76 3.45 13.61 2.86
CA LYS A 76 4.71 12.92 2.59
C LYS A 76 4.50 11.86 1.51
N HIS A 77 5.52 11.62 0.71
CA HIS A 77 5.58 10.52 -0.25
C HIS A 77 6.70 9.57 0.14
N GLU A 78 6.41 8.29 0.16
CA GLU A 78 7.33 7.23 0.51
C GLU A 78 7.33 6.22 -0.66
N ILE A 79 8.45 6.12 -1.38
CA ILE A 79 8.57 5.19 -2.52
C ILE A 79 8.85 3.80 -1.97
N GLU A 80 8.06 2.82 -2.41
CA GLU A 80 8.05 1.47 -1.87
C GLU A 80 8.13 0.39 -2.95
N LEU A 81 8.80 -0.70 -2.62
CA LEU A 81 8.69 -1.95 -3.35
C LEU A 81 7.46 -2.71 -2.85
N VAL A 82 6.53 -2.99 -3.72
CA VAL A 82 5.27 -3.66 -3.39
C VAL A 82 5.32 -5.13 -3.80
N ALA A 83 5.16 -6.03 -2.83
CA ALA A 83 5.03 -7.46 -3.06
C ALA A 83 3.55 -7.84 -3.22
N CYS A 84 3.18 -8.39 -4.36
CA CYS A 84 1.84 -8.88 -4.66
C CYS A 84 1.74 -10.36 -4.28
N LEU A 85 0.99 -10.68 -3.22
CA LEU A 85 0.89 -12.05 -2.70
C LEU A 85 -0.23 -12.81 -3.39
N GLY A 86 0.13 -13.84 -4.16
CA GLY A 86 -0.82 -14.70 -4.90
C GLY A 86 -1.33 -15.89 -4.10
N LYS A 87 -0.69 -16.21 -2.97
CA LYS A 87 -1.09 -17.30 -2.07
C LYS A 87 -1.31 -16.77 -0.66
N GLY A 88 -2.33 -17.29 0.01
CA GLY A 88 -2.54 -17.06 1.44
C GLY A 88 -1.78 -18.07 2.29
N GLY A 89 -1.68 -17.79 3.59
CA GLY A 89 -1.07 -18.70 4.53
C GLY A 89 -1.19 -18.23 5.98
N ARG A 90 -0.78 -19.08 6.91
CA ARG A 90 -0.69 -18.79 8.34
C ARG A 90 0.58 -19.41 8.90
N ASN A 91 1.31 -18.66 9.70
CA ASN A 91 2.57 -19.12 10.32
C ASN A 91 3.55 -19.69 9.28
N LEU A 92 3.71 -18.98 8.18
CA LEU A 92 4.58 -19.39 7.07
C LEU A 92 6.05 -19.36 7.50
N THR A 93 6.84 -20.31 6.99
CA THR A 93 8.30 -20.18 6.99
C THR A 93 8.75 -19.07 6.03
N LEU A 94 10.02 -18.67 6.08
CA LEU A 94 10.57 -17.68 5.16
C LEU A 94 10.47 -18.15 3.69
N GLU A 95 10.76 -19.42 3.45
CA GLU A 95 10.66 -20.04 2.13
C GLU A 95 9.21 -20.02 1.62
N GLN A 96 8.25 -20.42 2.44
CA GLN A 96 6.83 -20.39 2.10
C GLN A 96 6.32 -18.96 1.87
N ALA A 97 6.81 -18.00 2.64
CA ALA A 97 6.47 -16.59 2.44
C ALA A 97 7.03 -16.05 1.11
N ALA A 98 8.26 -16.42 0.75
CA ALA A 98 8.85 -16.06 -0.54
C ALA A 98 8.06 -16.67 -1.72
N GLU A 99 7.65 -17.94 -1.62
CA GLU A 99 6.82 -18.62 -2.62
C GLU A 99 5.39 -18.05 -2.75
N ALA A 100 4.94 -17.30 -1.75
CA ALA A 100 3.63 -16.65 -1.80
C ALA A 100 3.62 -15.39 -2.68
N VAL A 101 4.79 -14.82 -2.98
CA VAL A 101 4.91 -13.64 -3.85
C VAL A 101 4.64 -14.06 -5.29
N TRP A 102 3.63 -13.44 -5.91
CA TRP A 102 3.27 -13.65 -7.30
C TRP A 102 3.97 -12.65 -8.23
N GLY A 103 4.15 -11.42 -7.79
CA GLY A 103 4.75 -10.36 -8.59
C GLY A 103 5.14 -9.15 -7.75
N TRP A 104 5.71 -8.16 -8.41
CA TRP A 104 6.23 -6.95 -7.80
C TRP A 104 5.79 -5.72 -8.58
N CYS A 105 5.55 -4.64 -7.86
CA CYS A 105 5.38 -3.33 -8.47
C CYS A 105 5.97 -2.22 -7.60
N VAL A 106 6.05 -1.02 -8.13
CA VAL A 106 6.46 0.16 -7.38
C VAL A 106 5.20 0.86 -6.86
N GLY A 107 5.24 1.30 -5.61
CA GLY A 107 4.15 2.07 -5.01
C GLY A 107 4.63 3.34 -4.34
N ILE A 108 3.69 4.23 -4.08
CA ILE A 108 3.90 5.39 -3.22
C ILE A 108 2.97 5.25 -2.02
N ASP A 109 3.56 5.18 -0.83
CA ASP A 109 2.83 5.27 0.42
C ASP A 109 2.68 6.74 0.81
N PHE A 110 1.57 7.36 0.38
CA PHE A 110 1.27 8.71 0.82
C PHE A 110 0.86 8.74 2.29
N THR A 111 1.41 9.72 3.00
CA THR A 111 1.25 9.85 4.45
C THR A 111 0.88 11.28 4.82
N LEU A 112 -0.18 11.47 5.59
CA LEU A 112 -0.51 12.75 6.19
C LEU A 112 0.27 12.88 7.51
N GLY A 113 1.34 13.67 7.52
CA GLY A 113 2.30 13.76 8.62
C GLY A 113 1.77 14.42 9.90
N ASP A 114 0.68 15.15 9.77
CA ASP A 114 0.05 15.92 10.85
C ASP A 114 -1.17 15.22 11.49
N GLN A 115 -1.52 14.00 11.03
CA GLN A 115 -2.61 13.24 11.64
C GLN A 115 -2.10 12.51 12.89
N LYS A 116 -2.47 13.03 14.06
CA LYS A 116 -2.02 12.55 15.36
C LYS A 116 -3.17 12.18 16.27
N LEU A 117 -2.94 11.17 17.12
CA LEU A 117 -3.77 10.85 18.27
C LEU A 117 -3.52 11.87 19.39
N PRO A 118 -4.41 11.99 20.39
CA PRO A 118 -4.19 12.84 21.56
C PRO A 118 -2.88 12.54 22.33
N SER A 119 -2.37 11.31 22.21
CA SER A 119 -1.08 10.89 22.78
C SER A 119 0.14 11.45 22.03
N GLY A 120 -0.05 12.08 20.87
CA GLY A 120 1.03 12.51 19.97
C GLY A 120 1.50 11.43 18.98
N ALA A 121 1.09 10.18 19.16
CA ALA A 121 1.39 9.11 18.21
C ALA A 121 0.67 9.34 16.86
N THR A 122 1.19 8.75 15.79
CA THR A 122 0.54 8.81 14.48
C THR A 122 -0.79 8.05 14.48
N ASP A 123 -1.85 8.71 14.02
CA ASP A 123 -3.11 8.05 13.69
C ASP A 123 -2.96 7.39 12.31
N PHE A 124 -2.52 6.14 12.29
CA PHE A 124 -2.21 5.43 11.04
C PHE A 124 -3.44 5.28 10.13
N ALA A 125 -4.64 5.10 10.67
CA ALA A 125 -5.84 4.99 9.86
C ALA A 125 -6.10 6.28 9.07
N ARG A 126 -6.04 7.44 9.74
CA ARG A 126 -6.21 8.75 9.08
C ARG A 126 -5.02 9.15 8.23
N ALA A 127 -3.80 8.84 8.71
CA ALA A 127 -2.58 9.24 8.03
C ALA A 127 -2.30 8.45 6.75
N LYS A 128 -2.73 7.19 6.65
CA LYS A 128 -2.32 6.23 5.62
C LYS A 128 -3.47 5.70 4.75
N SER A 129 -4.73 5.81 5.20
CA SER A 129 -5.90 5.25 4.50
C SER A 129 -6.89 6.31 3.98
N PHE A 130 -6.41 7.49 3.62
CA PHE A 130 -7.22 8.49 2.94
C PHE A 130 -7.40 8.13 1.46
N GLU A 131 -8.37 8.76 0.82
CA GLU A 131 -8.70 8.51 -0.60
C GLU A 131 -7.48 8.68 -1.50
N ARG A 132 -7.23 7.70 -2.38
CA ARG A 132 -6.14 7.67 -3.36
C ARG A 132 -4.71 7.70 -2.74
N ALA A 133 -4.56 7.22 -1.51
CA ALA A 133 -3.30 7.28 -0.76
C ALA A 133 -2.22 6.28 -1.21
N ALA A 134 -2.50 5.41 -2.19
CA ALA A 134 -1.59 4.36 -2.62
C ALA A 134 -1.51 4.23 -4.15
N PRO A 135 -0.89 5.18 -4.85
CA PRO A 135 -0.58 4.99 -6.28
C PRO A 135 0.41 3.83 -6.46
N VAL A 136 0.18 3.00 -7.47
CA VAL A 136 1.05 1.86 -7.79
C VAL A 136 1.24 1.74 -9.31
N SER A 137 2.42 1.26 -9.73
CA SER A 137 2.64 0.84 -11.12
C SER A 137 1.86 -0.44 -11.42
N HIS A 138 1.87 -0.87 -12.66
CA HIS A 138 1.44 -2.23 -13.02
C HIS A 138 2.36 -3.26 -12.35
N VAL A 139 1.84 -4.48 -12.12
CA VAL A 139 2.58 -5.62 -11.56
C VAL A 139 3.36 -6.32 -12.64
#